data_7e127a815d44867aa5ae8df3e6a6c08d
#
_entry.id   7e127a815d44867aa5ae8df3e6a6c08d
#
_cell.length_a   1.000
_cell.length_b   1.000
_cell.length_c   1.000
_cell.angle_alpha   90.00
_cell.angle_beta   90.00
_cell.angle_gamma   90.00
#
_symmetry.space_group_name_H-M   'P 1'
#
loop_
_entity.id
_entity.type
_entity.pdbx_description
1 polymer ?
#
loop_
_entity_poly.entity_id
_entity_poly.type
_entity_poly.pdbx_seq_one_letter_code
_entity_poly.pdbx_strand_id
1 'polypeptide(L)'
;MVIKTDILIIGSGAAGLTAAIELSDSFKITVISKNQIIDSSTWYAQGGIAAVLAEEDSTQSHIEDTLKVGDGLCDEKAVEFCIENGKEAIQWLQNNGVVFTKKNNTSDLHLTQEGGHSYRRVVHAADATGREVSDSLAGKVLKNKNIKILENHLAVDLIVKNNKCLGAYVFNKNKENVLSISAGAIILATGGASKAYLYTSNPDGASEDGYA
;
A
#
# COMPACT_ATOMS: atom_id res chain seq x y z
N MET A 1 6.09 8.14 -27.65
CA MET A 1 6.07 6.65 -27.52
C MET A 1 4.85 6.28 -26.72
N VAL A 2 4.04 5.31 -27.19
CA VAL A 2 2.85 4.84 -26.46
C VAL A 2 3.14 3.46 -25.89
N ILE A 3 3.00 3.31 -24.58
CA ILE A 3 3.05 2.03 -23.88
C ILE A 3 1.62 1.52 -23.77
N LYS A 4 1.39 0.22 -23.99
CA LYS A 4 0.07 -0.41 -23.81
C LYS A 4 0.16 -1.44 -22.68
N THR A 5 -0.84 -1.46 -21.81
CA THR A 5 -0.98 -2.41 -20.70
C THR A 5 -2.47 -2.68 -20.46
N ASP A 6 -2.82 -3.79 -19.80
CA ASP A 6 -4.21 -4.03 -19.43
C ASP A 6 -4.59 -3.14 -18.24
N ILE A 7 -3.70 -3.05 -17.25
CA ILE A 7 -3.92 -2.24 -16.05
C ILE A 7 -2.68 -1.36 -15.81
N LEU A 8 -2.90 -0.07 -15.58
CA LEU A 8 -1.91 0.87 -15.08
C LEU A 8 -2.14 1.13 -13.59
N ILE A 9 -1.12 0.90 -12.78
CA ILE A 9 -1.14 1.21 -11.34
C ILE A 9 -0.22 2.41 -11.09
N ILE A 10 -0.76 3.46 -10.50
CA ILE A 10 -0.04 4.69 -10.16
C ILE A 10 0.28 4.67 -8.67
N GLY A 11 1.53 4.36 -8.33
CA GLY A 11 2.04 4.24 -6.98
C GLY A 11 2.52 2.83 -6.63
N SER A 12 3.66 2.75 -5.95
CA SER A 12 4.36 1.51 -5.57
C SER A 12 4.37 1.26 -4.04
N GLY A 13 3.46 1.87 -3.30
CA GLY A 13 3.24 1.55 -1.89
C GLY A 13 2.53 0.19 -1.72
N ALA A 14 2.24 -0.20 -0.48
CA ALA A 14 1.60 -1.48 -0.17
C ALA A 14 0.34 -1.74 -1.02
N ALA A 15 -0.55 -0.75 -1.16
CA ALA A 15 -1.77 -0.90 -1.94
C ALA A 15 -1.49 -1.18 -3.43
N GLY A 16 -0.57 -0.44 -4.05
CA GLY A 16 -0.24 -0.63 -5.46
C GLY A 16 0.45 -1.97 -5.74
N LEU A 17 1.39 -2.38 -4.89
CA LEU A 17 2.09 -3.66 -5.03
C LEU A 17 1.15 -4.85 -4.76
N THR A 18 0.26 -4.75 -3.77
CA THR A 18 -0.77 -5.76 -3.51
C THR A 18 -1.68 -5.93 -4.73
N ALA A 19 -2.23 -4.83 -5.26
CA ALA A 19 -3.07 -4.87 -6.45
C ALA A 19 -2.33 -5.46 -7.66
N ALA A 20 -1.04 -5.13 -7.83
CA ALA A 20 -0.23 -5.69 -8.91
C ALA A 20 -0.07 -7.21 -8.77
N ILE A 21 0.19 -7.72 -7.57
CA ILE A 21 0.34 -9.16 -7.32
C ILE A 21 -0.98 -9.89 -7.59
N GLU A 22 -2.07 -9.42 -7.00
CA GLU A 22 -3.39 -10.06 -7.12
C GLU A 22 -3.92 -10.12 -8.56
N LEU A 23 -3.65 -9.12 -9.37
CA LEU A 23 -4.17 -9.01 -10.72
C LEU A 23 -3.25 -9.65 -11.79
N SER A 24 -2.01 -9.97 -11.43
CA SER A 24 -0.96 -10.37 -12.38
C SER A 24 -1.21 -11.73 -13.05
N ASP A 25 -2.00 -12.61 -12.48
CA ASP A 25 -2.32 -13.91 -13.07
C ASP A 25 -3.26 -13.77 -14.29
N SER A 26 -4.05 -12.71 -14.33
CA SER A 26 -5.06 -12.48 -15.39
C SER A 26 -4.71 -11.33 -16.33
N PHE A 27 -3.84 -10.40 -15.92
CA PHE A 27 -3.60 -9.16 -16.64
C PHE A 27 -2.11 -8.83 -16.77
N LYS A 28 -1.78 -8.09 -17.83
CA LYS A 28 -0.49 -7.42 -17.97
C LYS A 28 -0.55 -6.06 -17.27
N ILE A 29 0.34 -5.85 -16.32
CA ILE A 29 0.30 -4.70 -15.43
C ILE A 29 1.52 -3.83 -15.66
N THR A 30 1.31 -2.53 -15.66
CA THR A 30 2.39 -1.55 -15.54
C THR A 30 2.21 -0.79 -14.25
N VAL A 31 3.19 -0.84 -13.35
CA VAL A 31 3.25 -0.01 -12.14
C VAL A 31 4.20 1.14 -12.40
N ILE A 32 3.79 2.37 -12.11
CA ILE A 32 4.69 3.53 -12.13
C ILE A 32 4.97 4.02 -10.72
N SER A 33 6.22 4.35 -10.47
CA SER A 33 6.67 4.98 -9.23
C SER A 33 7.44 6.26 -9.55
N LYS A 34 7.14 7.34 -8.83
CA LYS A 34 7.82 8.61 -9.04
C LYS A 34 9.30 8.62 -8.64
N ASN A 35 9.69 7.67 -7.80
CA ASN A 35 11.07 7.40 -7.39
C ASN A 35 11.37 5.90 -7.57
N GLN A 36 12.22 5.31 -6.72
CA GLN A 36 12.44 3.87 -6.68
C GLN A 36 11.19 3.15 -6.15
N ILE A 37 11.01 1.88 -6.49
CA ILE A 37 9.84 1.08 -6.13
C ILE A 37 9.60 1.01 -4.62
N ILE A 38 10.66 1.00 -3.83
CA ILE A 38 10.60 0.92 -2.37
C ILE A 38 10.43 2.29 -1.70
N ASP A 39 10.63 3.39 -2.41
CA ASP A 39 10.53 4.75 -1.85
C ASP A 39 9.08 5.17 -1.67
N SER A 40 8.48 4.69 -0.60
CA SER A 40 7.06 4.89 -0.27
C SER A 40 6.86 5.09 1.23
N SER A 41 5.75 5.69 1.63
CA SER A 41 5.38 5.80 3.05
C SER A 41 5.32 4.44 3.75
N THR A 42 5.00 3.37 3.02
CA THR A 42 5.00 1.99 3.55
C THR A 42 6.41 1.61 4.03
N TRP A 43 7.44 1.87 3.23
CA TRP A 43 8.82 1.49 3.58
C TRP A 43 9.32 2.22 4.84
N TYR A 44 8.88 3.46 5.06
CA TYR A 44 9.26 4.27 6.23
C TYR A 44 8.39 4.00 7.46
N ALA A 45 7.33 3.20 7.36
CA ALA A 45 6.47 2.87 8.49
C ALA A 45 7.24 2.02 9.51
N GLN A 46 7.35 2.51 10.75
CA GLN A 46 8.12 1.87 11.83
C GLN A 46 7.27 0.99 12.73
N GLY A 47 6.00 1.35 12.93
CA GLY A 47 5.07 0.60 13.76
C GLY A 47 4.77 -0.78 13.19
N GLY A 48 3.71 -1.39 13.69
CA GLY A 48 3.23 -2.67 13.19
C GLY A 48 1.92 -2.55 12.44
N ILE A 49 1.26 -3.67 12.28
CA ILE A 49 -0.08 -3.77 11.67
C ILE A 49 -1.02 -4.34 12.73
N ALA A 50 -2.07 -3.60 13.08
CA ALA A 50 -3.06 -4.04 14.03
C ALA A 50 -4.05 -5.02 13.38
N ALA A 51 -4.23 -6.20 13.99
CA ALA A 51 -5.20 -7.20 13.57
C ALA A 51 -5.63 -8.07 14.77
N VAL A 52 -6.89 -8.48 14.80
CA VAL A 52 -7.43 -9.35 15.85
C VAL A 52 -6.97 -10.79 15.61
N LEU A 53 -5.96 -11.23 16.34
CA LEU A 53 -5.33 -12.54 16.18
C LEU A 53 -5.34 -13.36 17.47
N ALA A 54 -5.42 -12.71 18.63
CA ALA A 54 -5.45 -13.35 19.95
C ALA A 54 -6.88 -13.73 20.34
N GLU A 55 -7.04 -14.83 21.08
CA GLU A 55 -8.36 -15.32 21.54
C GLU A 55 -9.04 -14.39 22.55
N GLU A 56 -8.25 -13.66 23.32
CA GLU A 56 -8.73 -12.68 24.31
C GLU A 56 -9.20 -11.36 23.70
N ASP A 57 -8.92 -11.12 22.41
CA ASP A 57 -9.29 -9.89 21.68
C ASP A 57 -10.51 -10.13 20.80
N SER A 58 -11.18 -9.06 20.39
CA SER A 58 -12.35 -9.12 19.50
C SER A 58 -12.36 -8.01 18.46
N THR A 59 -12.98 -8.30 17.32
CA THR A 59 -13.24 -7.33 16.27
C THR A 59 -13.97 -6.10 16.80
N GLN A 60 -14.99 -6.32 17.64
CA GLN A 60 -15.76 -5.25 18.26
C GLN A 60 -14.89 -4.33 19.12
N SER A 61 -14.02 -4.90 19.97
CA SER A 61 -13.09 -4.09 20.78
C SER A 61 -12.12 -3.28 19.94
N HIS A 62 -11.65 -3.82 18.81
CA HIS A 62 -10.76 -3.09 17.92
C HIS A 62 -11.49 -1.94 17.19
N ILE A 63 -12.75 -2.15 16.79
CA ILE A 63 -13.59 -1.11 16.19
C ILE A 63 -13.81 0.03 17.20
N GLU A 64 -14.20 -0.29 18.44
CA GLU A 64 -14.42 0.70 19.50
C GLU A 64 -13.16 1.52 19.79
N ASP A 65 -12.00 0.87 19.93
CA ASP A 65 -10.72 1.55 20.13
C ASP A 65 -10.43 2.51 18.98
N THR A 66 -10.67 2.08 17.73
CA THR A 66 -10.40 2.88 16.52
C THR A 66 -11.32 4.10 16.44
N LEU A 67 -12.63 3.91 16.65
CA LEU A 67 -13.60 5.00 16.64
C LEU A 67 -13.34 6.01 17.75
N LYS A 68 -12.97 5.53 18.93
CA LYS A 68 -12.62 6.39 20.08
C LYS A 68 -11.40 7.27 19.78
N VAL A 69 -10.34 6.70 19.20
CA VAL A 69 -9.14 7.47 18.83
C VAL A 69 -9.40 8.42 17.67
N GLY A 70 -10.26 8.02 16.76
CA GLY A 70 -10.66 8.82 15.61
C GLY A 70 -11.55 10.03 15.94
N ASP A 71 -12.08 10.10 17.16
CA ASP A 71 -12.82 11.25 17.71
C ASP A 71 -13.89 11.83 16.76
N GLY A 72 -14.68 10.94 16.14
CA GLY A 72 -15.76 11.29 15.22
C GLY A 72 -15.35 11.58 13.77
N LEU A 73 -14.06 11.41 13.39
CA LEU A 73 -13.59 11.59 12.03
C LEU A 73 -13.64 10.30 11.18
N CYS A 74 -13.92 9.16 11.81
CA CYS A 74 -13.95 7.88 11.12
C CYS A 74 -15.26 7.66 10.35
N ASP A 75 -15.17 7.04 9.18
CA ASP A 75 -16.30 6.33 8.58
C ASP A 75 -16.41 4.96 9.24
N GLU A 76 -17.47 4.73 10.01
CA GLU A 76 -17.68 3.51 10.81
C GLU A 76 -17.65 2.26 9.93
N LYS A 77 -18.31 2.29 8.76
CA LYS A 77 -18.36 1.15 7.84
C LYS A 77 -16.98 0.80 7.27
N ALA A 78 -16.16 1.83 6.99
CA ALA A 78 -14.80 1.62 6.53
C ALA A 78 -13.94 1.00 7.65
N VAL A 79 -14.11 1.45 8.90
CA VAL A 79 -13.44 0.87 10.07
C VAL A 79 -13.82 -0.59 10.26
N GLU A 80 -15.12 -0.91 10.27
CA GLU A 80 -15.64 -2.27 10.37
C GLU A 80 -15.03 -3.17 9.29
N PHE A 81 -15.15 -2.76 8.03
CA PHE A 81 -14.60 -3.50 6.89
C PHE A 81 -13.09 -3.77 7.02
N CYS A 82 -12.30 -2.77 7.36
CA CYS A 82 -10.85 -2.92 7.49
C CYS A 82 -10.48 -3.87 8.62
N ILE A 83 -11.14 -3.78 9.78
CA ILE A 83 -10.82 -4.57 10.95
C ILE A 83 -11.26 -6.03 10.77
N GLU A 84 -12.45 -6.27 10.23
CA GLU A 84 -12.95 -7.61 9.95
C GLU A 84 -12.03 -8.39 9.00
N ASN A 85 -11.43 -7.72 8.02
CA ASN A 85 -10.52 -8.34 7.05
C ASN A 85 -9.05 -8.33 7.50
N GLY A 86 -8.73 -7.79 8.68
CA GLY A 86 -7.36 -7.62 9.16
C GLY A 86 -6.59 -8.94 9.30
N LYS A 87 -7.22 -10.00 9.82
CA LYS A 87 -6.60 -11.32 9.97
C LYS A 87 -6.21 -11.93 8.61
N GLU A 88 -7.10 -11.85 7.64
CA GLU A 88 -6.86 -12.36 6.28
C GLU A 88 -5.74 -11.56 5.59
N ALA A 89 -5.70 -10.25 5.80
CA ALA A 89 -4.64 -9.39 5.26
C ALA A 89 -3.26 -9.78 5.82
N ILE A 90 -3.14 -10.05 7.12
CA ILE A 90 -1.89 -10.54 7.73
C ILE A 90 -1.48 -11.88 7.13
N GLN A 91 -2.40 -12.81 6.98
CA GLN A 91 -2.12 -14.12 6.39
C GLN A 91 -1.71 -13.99 4.92
N TRP A 92 -2.35 -13.09 4.17
CA TRP A 92 -1.97 -12.79 2.79
C TRP A 92 -0.52 -12.25 2.71
N LEU A 93 -0.14 -11.33 3.58
CA LEU A 93 1.23 -10.81 3.65
C LEU A 93 2.25 -11.93 3.92
N GLN A 94 1.97 -12.82 4.88
CA GLN A 94 2.83 -13.98 5.16
C GLN A 94 2.96 -14.92 3.95
N ASN A 95 1.86 -15.20 3.26
CA ASN A 95 1.85 -16.03 2.03
C ASN A 95 2.62 -15.35 0.89
N ASN A 96 2.78 -14.04 0.94
CA ASN A 96 3.56 -13.26 -0.03
C ASN A 96 5.01 -12.97 0.42
N GLY A 97 5.47 -13.64 1.49
CA GLY A 97 6.86 -13.66 1.89
C GLY A 97 7.23 -12.70 3.03
N VAL A 98 6.27 -11.96 3.58
CA VAL A 98 6.52 -11.08 4.73
C VAL A 98 6.76 -11.92 5.99
N VAL A 99 7.87 -11.67 6.67
CA VAL A 99 8.29 -12.40 7.88
C VAL A 99 8.03 -11.54 9.11
N PHE A 100 6.98 -11.85 9.85
CA PHE A 100 6.69 -11.22 11.13
C PHE A 100 7.42 -11.90 12.28
N THR A 101 7.69 -11.13 13.34
CA THR A 101 8.30 -11.62 14.57
C THR A 101 7.37 -12.65 15.25
N LYS A 102 7.94 -13.77 15.68
CA LYS A 102 7.23 -14.86 16.38
C LYS A 102 7.52 -14.83 17.87
N LYS A 103 6.61 -15.39 18.66
CA LYS A 103 6.85 -15.68 20.08
C LYS A 103 7.99 -16.71 20.19
N ASN A 104 8.80 -16.61 21.22
CA ASN A 104 9.90 -17.54 21.45
C ASN A 104 9.39 -18.99 21.46
N ASN A 105 10.04 -19.84 20.67
CA ASN A 105 9.79 -21.29 20.57
C ASN A 105 8.38 -21.69 20.10
N THR A 106 7.63 -20.80 19.43
CA THR A 106 6.31 -21.12 18.88
C THR A 106 6.19 -20.68 17.40
N SER A 107 5.12 -21.12 16.74
CA SER A 107 4.72 -20.62 15.42
C SER A 107 3.93 -19.32 15.50
N ASP A 108 3.45 -18.94 16.67
CA ASP A 108 2.56 -17.82 16.89
C ASP A 108 3.26 -16.48 16.71
N LEU A 109 2.54 -15.50 16.19
CA LEU A 109 3.06 -14.14 16.03
C LEU A 109 3.19 -13.46 17.40
N HIS A 110 4.27 -12.72 17.56
CA HIS A 110 4.44 -11.85 18.72
C HIS A 110 3.60 -10.59 18.49
N LEU A 111 2.72 -10.30 19.44
CA LEU A 111 1.83 -9.14 19.40
C LEU A 111 2.26 -8.11 20.44
N THR A 112 2.37 -6.86 20.00
CA THR A 112 2.58 -5.70 20.88
C THR A 112 1.28 -4.93 21.08
N GLN A 113 1.28 -4.09 22.11
CA GLN A 113 0.21 -3.14 22.38
C GLN A 113 0.78 -1.74 22.22
N GLU A 114 0.12 -0.95 21.40
CA GLU A 114 0.47 0.45 21.18
C GLU A 114 -0.62 1.38 21.72
N GLY A 115 -0.38 2.69 21.72
CA GLY A 115 -1.33 3.67 22.20
C GLY A 115 -2.68 3.59 21.48
N GLY A 116 -3.76 3.70 22.23
CA GLY A 116 -5.13 3.60 21.70
C GLY A 116 -5.70 2.17 21.63
N HIS A 117 -4.88 1.13 21.81
CA HIS A 117 -5.34 -0.26 21.79
C HIS A 117 -5.60 -0.81 23.19
N SER A 118 -6.75 -1.44 23.38
CA SER A 118 -7.11 -2.13 24.63
C SER A 118 -6.41 -3.49 24.79
N TYR A 119 -6.01 -4.12 23.68
CA TYR A 119 -5.38 -5.44 23.65
C TYR A 119 -4.08 -5.44 22.85
N ARG A 120 -3.26 -6.49 23.04
CA ARG A 120 -2.09 -6.77 22.22
C ARG A 120 -2.53 -7.32 20.87
N ARG A 121 -2.53 -6.51 19.83
CA ARG A 121 -2.99 -6.88 18.47
C ARG A 121 -2.09 -6.42 17.35
N VAL A 122 -0.96 -5.82 17.67
CA VAL A 122 -0.06 -5.26 16.66
C VAL A 122 1.02 -6.27 16.33
N VAL A 123 0.99 -6.82 15.10
CA VAL A 123 2.07 -7.63 14.54
C VAL A 123 3.19 -6.73 14.03
N HIS A 124 4.43 -7.18 14.14
CA HIS A 124 5.59 -6.41 13.76
C HIS A 124 6.71 -7.30 13.18
N ALA A 125 7.61 -6.69 12.42
CA ALA A 125 8.83 -7.33 11.91
C ALA A 125 10.03 -6.58 12.49
N ALA A 126 10.53 -7.03 13.63
CA ALA A 126 11.55 -6.32 14.42
C ALA A 126 11.16 -4.82 14.56
N ASP A 127 12.07 -3.89 14.20
CA ASP A 127 11.85 -2.44 14.31
C ASP A 127 11.51 -1.78 12.95
N ALA A 128 11.21 -2.56 11.92
CA ALA A 128 11.09 -2.07 10.54
C ALA A 128 9.98 -2.81 9.75
N THR A 129 8.78 -2.89 10.30
CA THR A 129 7.65 -3.63 9.69
C THR A 129 7.34 -3.13 8.28
N GLY A 130 7.34 -1.84 8.05
CA GLY A 130 7.06 -1.28 6.74
C GLY A 130 8.13 -1.64 5.70
N ARG A 131 9.41 -1.67 6.10
CA ARG A 131 10.50 -2.12 5.24
C ARG A 131 10.32 -3.58 4.83
N GLU A 132 10.06 -4.47 5.80
CA GLU A 132 9.84 -5.89 5.54
C GLU A 132 8.69 -6.11 4.56
N VAL A 133 7.57 -5.42 4.75
CA VAL A 133 6.43 -5.47 3.83
C VAL A 133 6.82 -4.98 2.44
N SER A 134 7.45 -3.80 2.35
CA SER A 134 7.83 -3.22 1.05
C SER A 134 8.82 -4.08 0.29
N ASP A 135 9.87 -4.57 0.97
CA ASP A 135 10.93 -5.38 0.34
C ASP A 135 10.38 -6.73 -0.16
N SER A 136 9.51 -7.37 0.65
CA SER A 136 8.88 -8.64 0.28
C SER A 136 7.96 -8.48 -0.94
N LEU A 137 7.06 -7.48 -0.92
CA LEU A 137 6.13 -7.25 -2.03
C LEU A 137 6.87 -6.78 -3.29
N ALA A 138 7.83 -5.86 -3.19
CA ALA A 138 8.65 -5.41 -4.31
C ALA A 138 9.44 -6.57 -4.91
N GLY A 139 10.08 -7.41 -4.07
CA GLY A 139 10.81 -8.59 -4.51
C GLY A 139 9.93 -9.59 -5.29
N LYS A 140 8.67 -9.74 -4.91
CA LYS A 140 7.70 -10.60 -5.62
C LYS A 140 7.29 -9.98 -6.96
N VAL A 141 6.96 -8.69 -6.97
CA VAL A 141 6.57 -7.95 -8.18
C VAL A 141 7.69 -7.93 -9.22
N LEU A 142 8.94 -7.68 -8.81
CA LEU A 142 10.10 -7.65 -9.72
C LEU A 142 10.41 -9.01 -10.39
N LYS A 143 10.00 -10.12 -9.78
CA LYS A 143 10.15 -11.46 -10.34
C LYS A 143 9.00 -11.88 -11.27
N ASN A 144 7.89 -11.12 -11.27
CA ASN A 144 6.70 -11.47 -12.04
C ASN A 144 6.78 -10.94 -13.47
N LYS A 145 6.74 -11.83 -14.47
CA LYS A 145 6.85 -11.48 -15.89
C LYS A 145 5.64 -10.69 -16.46
N ASN A 146 4.50 -10.74 -15.77
CA ASN A 146 3.30 -10.00 -16.16
C ASN A 146 3.25 -8.58 -15.59
N ILE A 147 4.21 -8.23 -14.73
CA ILE A 147 4.29 -6.90 -14.11
C ILE A 147 5.53 -6.17 -14.63
N LYS A 148 5.31 -5.01 -15.19
CA LYS A 148 6.36 -4.07 -15.61
C LYS A 148 6.42 -2.91 -14.62
N ILE A 149 7.61 -2.65 -14.08
CA ILE A 149 7.85 -1.49 -13.20
C ILE A 149 8.53 -0.38 -14.00
N LEU A 150 8.04 0.83 -13.82
CA LEU A 150 8.65 2.05 -14.34
C LEU A 150 8.97 2.98 -13.16
N GLU A 151 10.21 2.90 -12.68
CA GLU A 151 10.73 3.79 -11.64
C GLU A 151 11.10 5.16 -12.23
N ASN A 152 11.08 6.20 -11.41
CA ASN A 152 11.33 7.59 -11.83
C ASN A 152 10.35 8.08 -12.89
N HIS A 153 9.11 7.63 -12.78
CA HIS A 153 8.02 8.01 -13.68
C HIS A 153 6.88 8.65 -12.87
N LEU A 154 6.59 9.90 -13.16
CA LEU A 154 5.54 10.69 -12.50
C LEU A 154 4.29 10.74 -13.37
N ALA A 155 3.14 10.34 -12.83
CA ALA A 155 1.86 10.60 -13.49
C ALA A 155 1.62 12.12 -13.52
N VAL A 156 1.36 12.65 -14.70
CA VAL A 156 1.13 14.09 -14.91
C VAL A 156 -0.36 14.37 -14.96
N ASP A 157 -1.10 13.52 -15.71
CA ASP A 157 -2.54 13.68 -15.88
C ASP A 157 -3.14 12.38 -16.43
N LEU A 158 -4.45 12.19 -16.23
CA LEU A 158 -5.21 11.09 -16.78
C LEU A 158 -5.67 11.43 -18.21
N ILE A 159 -5.62 10.45 -19.11
CA ILE A 159 -6.16 10.58 -20.47
C ILE A 159 -7.63 10.22 -20.42
N VAL A 160 -8.52 11.22 -20.42
CA VAL A 160 -9.96 11.04 -20.38
C VAL A 160 -10.59 11.45 -21.71
N LYS A 161 -11.43 10.60 -22.27
CA LYS A 161 -12.22 10.89 -23.48
C LYS A 161 -13.60 10.28 -23.36
N ASN A 162 -14.64 11.08 -23.64
CA ASN A 162 -16.04 10.65 -23.56
C ASN A 162 -16.40 10.00 -22.22
N ASN A 163 -15.96 10.62 -21.12
CA ASN A 163 -16.13 10.16 -19.74
C ASN A 163 -15.54 8.76 -19.45
N LYS A 164 -14.51 8.36 -20.22
CA LYS A 164 -13.76 7.11 -19.99
C LYS A 164 -12.30 7.44 -19.80
N CYS A 165 -11.69 6.89 -18.76
CA CYS A 165 -10.27 6.94 -18.53
C CYS A 165 -9.58 5.90 -19.43
N LEU A 166 -8.65 6.33 -20.28
CA LEU A 166 -7.99 5.52 -21.30
C LEU A 166 -6.50 5.31 -21.04
N GLY A 167 -5.95 5.96 -20.02
CA GLY A 167 -4.53 5.93 -19.73
C GLY A 167 -4.08 7.14 -18.94
N ALA A 168 -2.78 7.38 -18.96
CA ALA A 168 -2.16 8.53 -18.31
C ALA A 168 -1.01 9.10 -19.15
N TYR A 169 -0.78 10.41 -19.00
CA TYR A 169 0.47 11.05 -19.37
C TYR A 169 1.46 10.90 -18.22
N VAL A 170 2.65 10.44 -18.54
CA VAL A 170 3.66 10.08 -17.55
C VAL A 170 4.99 10.71 -17.91
N PHE A 171 5.55 11.51 -17.02
CA PHE A 171 6.85 12.12 -17.17
C PHE A 171 7.95 11.15 -16.72
N ASN A 172 8.86 10.82 -17.62
CA ASN A 172 10.06 10.05 -17.34
C ASN A 172 11.18 11.02 -16.88
N LYS A 173 11.50 10.99 -15.59
CA LYS A 173 12.50 11.87 -14.97
C LYS A 173 13.92 11.64 -15.50
N ASN A 174 14.25 10.40 -15.93
CA ASN A 174 15.57 10.06 -16.42
C ASN A 174 15.82 10.53 -17.87
N LYS A 175 14.75 10.59 -18.69
CA LYS A 175 14.82 10.98 -20.11
C LYS A 175 14.23 12.36 -20.37
N GLU A 176 13.71 13.00 -19.33
CA GLU A 176 13.09 14.33 -19.38
C GLU A 176 12.02 14.45 -20.48
N ASN A 177 11.22 13.41 -20.68
CA ASN A 177 10.19 13.39 -21.70
C ASN A 177 8.86 12.83 -21.17
N VAL A 178 7.77 13.16 -21.83
CA VAL A 178 6.44 12.66 -21.51
C VAL A 178 6.12 11.45 -22.39
N LEU A 179 5.63 10.40 -21.75
CA LEU A 179 5.11 9.18 -22.36
C LEU A 179 3.60 9.15 -22.24
N SER A 180 2.91 8.52 -23.19
CA SER A 180 1.51 8.15 -23.04
C SER A 180 1.43 6.66 -22.72
N ILE A 181 0.74 6.31 -21.62
CA ILE A 181 0.43 4.91 -21.28
C ILE A 181 -1.06 4.71 -21.50
N SER A 182 -1.41 3.84 -22.45
CA SER A 182 -2.80 3.42 -22.68
C SER A 182 -3.11 2.18 -21.84
N ALA A 183 -4.20 2.20 -21.11
CA ALA A 183 -4.61 1.10 -20.23
C ALA A 183 -6.13 0.86 -20.33
N GLY A 184 -6.54 -0.40 -20.13
CA GLY A 184 -7.95 -0.77 -20.02
C GLY A 184 -8.58 -0.33 -18.69
N ALA A 185 -7.77 -0.30 -17.61
CA ALA A 185 -8.14 0.22 -16.31
C ALA A 185 -6.96 0.92 -15.65
N ILE A 186 -7.24 1.85 -14.73
CA ILE A 186 -6.23 2.55 -13.94
C ILE A 186 -6.57 2.42 -12.45
N ILE A 187 -5.56 2.10 -11.66
CA ILE A 187 -5.65 2.08 -10.21
C ILE A 187 -4.79 3.22 -9.66
N LEU A 188 -5.43 4.17 -8.97
CA LEU A 188 -4.74 5.21 -8.22
C LEU A 188 -4.38 4.66 -6.82
N ALA A 189 -3.09 4.43 -6.59
CA ALA A 189 -2.54 3.96 -5.33
C ALA A 189 -1.46 4.95 -4.82
N THR A 190 -1.74 6.23 -4.96
CA THR A 190 -0.80 7.35 -4.81
C THR A 190 -0.49 7.74 -3.37
N GLY A 191 -1.14 7.09 -2.40
CA GLY A 191 -1.00 7.40 -0.97
C GLY A 191 -1.91 8.53 -0.53
N GLY A 192 -1.65 9.07 0.65
CA GLY A 192 -2.49 10.09 1.30
C GLY A 192 -1.91 11.50 1.24
N ALA A 193 -2.65 12.45 1.81
CA ALA A 193 -2.36 13.88 1.85
C ALA A 193 -1.30 14.25 2.91
N SER A 194 -0.15 13.58 2.89
CA SER A 194 0.86 13.67 3.95
C SER A 194 1.58 15.02 4.03
N LYS A 195 1.63 15.76 2.93
CA LYS A 195 2.27 17.09 2.82
C LYS A 195 1.29 18.26 2.85
N ALA A 196 0.02 18.01 3.21
CA ALA A 196 -0.97 19.07 3.41
C ALA A 196 -0.54 20.07 4.51
N TYR A 197 0.28 19.61 5.46
CA TYR A 197 0.79 20.44 6.56
C TYR A 197 2.28 20.73 6.40
N LEU A 198 2.71 21.91 6.86
CA LEU A 198 4.11 22.34 6.80
C LEU A 198 5.06 21.39 7.54
N TYR A 199 4.59 20.82 8.66
CA TYR A 199 5.34 19.82 9.44
C TYR A 199 4.64 18.47 9.37
N THR A 200 5.39 17.45 8.95
CA THR A 200 4.90 16.08 8.86
C THR A 200 6.06 15.10 9.10
N SER A 201 5.76 13.96 9.71
CA SER A 201 6.71 12.85 9.86
C SER A 201 6.78 11.94 8.63
N ASN A 202 5.94 12.16 7.61
CA ASN A 202 5.95 11.38 6.38
C ASN A 202 7.12 11.79 5.46
N PRO A 203 7.63 10.88 4.62
CA PRO A 203 8.72 11.16 3.69
C PRO A 203 8.34 12.24 2.67
N ASP A 204 9.34 12.97 2.16
CA ASP A 204 9.14 14.06 1.20
C ASP A 204 8.44 13.61 -0.10
N GLY A 205 8.58 12.35 -0.44
CA GLY A 205 7.89 11.76 -1.59
C GLY A 205 6.36 11.63 -1.46
N ALA A 206 5.78 11.80 -0.26
CA ALA A 206 4.33 11.65 -0.02
C ALA A 206 3.58 12.96 -0.28
N SER A 207 3.46 13.38 -1.52
CA SER A 207 3.09 14.73 -1.99
C SER A 207 1.65 14.85 -2.55
N GLU A 208 0.71 14.02 -2.16
CA GLU A 208 -0.74 14.18 -2.47
C GLU A 208 -1.12 14.15 -3.97
N ASP A 209 -0.24 13.71 -4.85
CA ASP A 209 -0.43 13.83 -6.30
C ASP A 209 -1.74 13.19 -6.83
N GLY A 210 -2.34 12.29 -6.08
CA GLY A 210 -3.60 11.64 -6.46
C GLY A 210 -4.88 12.38 -6.08
N TYR A 211 -4.76 13.51 -5.36
CA TYR A 211 -5.90 14.36 -4.98
C TYR A 211 -6.06 15.58 -5.88
N ALA A 212 -5.07 15.86 -6.73
CA ALA A 212 -5.02 17.01 -7.63
C ALA A 212 -5.90 16.88 -8.88
#